data_2e88de904ef58fd5ed39a9eb13ab9e36
#
_entry.id   2e88de904ef58fd5ed39a9eb13ab9e36
#
_cell.length_a   1.000
_cell.length_b   1.000
_cell.length_c   1.000
_cell.angle_alpha   90.00
_cell.angle_beta   90.00
_cell.angle_gamma   90.00
#
_symmetry.space_group_name_H-M   'P 1'
#
loop_
_entity.id
_entity.type
_entity.pdbx_description
1 polymer ?
#
loop_
_entity_poly.entity_id
_entity_poly.type
_entity_poly.pdbx_seq_one_letter_code
_entity_poly.pdbx_strand_id
1 'polypeptide(L)'
;MTTTVESAVRERYSETAKAPEAALCCPVEYDPQYLQIIPEEIIAKDYGCGDPSQHAREGEVVVDLGLGGGKSCCIASKIVGVEGRVIGVDMNDEMLALARKYQPEIIAEIGHDNVEFSEGRILDLRLDRDRLDAWLRDNPVTDELLLRRMEEAVARFKQEQP
;
A
#
# COMPACT_ATOMS: atom_id res chain seq x y z
N MET A 1 7.98 21.38 17.84
CA MET A 1 7.59 20.97 16.47
C MET A 1 6.14 20.55 16.55
N THR A 2 5.27 21.16 15.76
CA THR A 2 3.84 20.80 15.78
C THR A 2 3.69 19.53 14.95
N THR A 3 3.38 18.43 15.60
CA THR A 3 3.08 17.16 14.91
C THR A 3 1.81 17.35 14.09
N THR A 4 1.84 17.13 12.79
CA THR A 4 0.65 17.14 11.94
C THR A 4 -0.16 15.86 12.19
N VAL A 5 -1.47 15.86 11.92
CA VAL A 5 -2.31 14.66 12.03
C VAL A 5 -1.73 13.53 11.19
N GLU A 6 -1.28 13.84 9.98
CA GLU A 6 -0.68 12.87 9.06
C GLU A 6 0.61 12.24 9.62
N SER A 7 1.52 13.05 10.20
CA SER A 7 2.74 12.51 10.80
C SER A 7 2.45 11.63 12.01
N ALA A 8 1.44 11.97 12.81
CA ALA A 8 1.01 11.15 13.95
C ALA A 8 0.40 9.82 13.49
N VAL A 9 -0.40 9.83 12.43
CA VAL A 9 -0.98 8.64 11.83
C VAL A 9 0.14 7.74 11.27
N ARG A 10 1.05 8.32 10.47
CA ARG A 10 2.18 7.58 9.89
C ARG A 10 3.03 6.91 10.98
N GLU A 11 3.43 7.66 12.01
CA GLU A 11 4.23 7.14 13.12
C GLU A 11 3.52 5.98 13.83
N ARG A 12 2.24 6.12 14.13
CA ARG A 12 1.46 5.07 14.77
C ARG A 12 1.40 3.79 13.95
N TYR A 13 1.11 3.88 12.66
CA TYR A 13 1.05 2.70 11.79
C TYR A 13 2.44 2.10 11.50
N SER A 14 3.51 2.91 11.49
CA SER A 14 4.88 2.40 11.40
C SER A 14 5.27 1.55 12.62
N GLU A 15 4.82 1.93 13.81
CA GLU A 15 5.04 1.13 15.02
C GLU A 15 4.25 -0.18 14.99
N THR A 16 3.00 -0.13 14.53
CA THR A 16 2.14 -1.32 14.45
C THR A 16 2.55 -2.30 13.35
N ALA A 17 3.23 -1.83 12.31
CA ALA A 17 3.87 -2.70 11.32
C ALA A 17 4.98 -3.58 11.94
N LYS A 18 5.63 -3.09 13.01
CA LYS A 18 6.69 -3.82 13.73
C LYS A 18 6.13 -4.78 14.78
N ALA A 19 5.09 -4.35 15.50
CA ALA A 19 4.47 -5.15 16.56
C ALA A 19 2.95 -4.97 16.57
N PRO A 20 2.15 -6.05 16.66
CA PRO A 20 0.68 -5.96 16.69
C PRO A 20 0.17 -5.09 17.83
N GLU A 21 -0.81 -4.22 17.56
CA GLU A 21 -1.48 -3.39 18.54
C GLU A 21 -2.97 -3.75 18.65
N ALA A 22 -3.34 -4.43 19.71
CA ALA A 22 -4.71 -4.91 19.95
C ALA A 22 -5.76 -3.78 19.99
N ALA A 23 -5.37 -2.56 20.36
CA ALA A 23 -6.27 -1.42 20.39
C ALA A 23 -6.72 -0.91 19.01
N LEU A 24 -6.02 -1.32 17.95
CA LEU A 24 -6.38 -1.00 16.56
C LEU A 24 -7.09 -2.15 15.84
N CYS A 25 -7.10 -3.36 16.42
CA CYS A 25 -7.74 -4.52 15.82
C CYS A 25 -9.26 -4.41 15.95
N CYS A 26 -9.97 -4.29 14.83
CA CYS A 26 -11.41 -4.46 14.77
C CYS A 26 -11.71 -5.92 14.35
N PRO A 27 -12.57 -6.65 15.06
CA PRO A 27 -13.01 -7.96 14.61
C PRO A 27 -13.78 -7.80 13.30
N VAL A 28 -13.25 -8.36 12.23
CA VAL A 28 -13.85 -8.38 10.89
C VAL A 28 -14.01 -9.83 10.47
N GLU A 29 -15.21 -10.20 10.07
CA GLU A 29 -15.49 -11.53 9.51
C GLU A 29 -15.16 -11.50 8.02
N TYR A 30 -14.10 -12.23 7.64
CA TYR A 30 -13.78 -12.54 6.26
C TYR A 30 -14.18 -13.99 5.95
N ASP A 31 -14.45 -14.27 4.69
CA ASP A 31 -14.64 -15.66 4.28
C ASP A 31 -13.37 -16.47 4.58
N PRO A 32 -13.45 -17.54 5.39
CA PRO A 32 -12.29 -18.33 5.79
C PRO A 32 -11.48 -18.89 4.62
N GLN A 33 -12.09 -19.12 3.46
CA GLN A 33 -11.39 -19.62 2.27
C GLN A 33 -10.33 -18.65 1.77
N TYR A 34 -10.54 -17.33 1.93
CA TYR A 34 -9.57 -16.32 1.53
C TYR A 34 -8.48 -16.10 2.58
N LEU A 35 -8.78 -16.30 3.85
CA LEU A 35 -7.79 -16.15 4.92
C LEU A 35 -6.70 -17.22 4.85
N GLN A 36 -6.98 -18.39 4.26
CA GLN A 36 -6.01 -19.48 4.14
C GLN A 36 -4.80 -19.12 3.27
N ILE A 37 -4.94 -18.18 2.32
CA ILE A 37 -3.85 -17.73 1.45
C ILE A 37 -3.06 -16.56 2.05
N ILE A 38 -3.48 -16.01 3.20
CA ILE A 38 -2.88 -14.84 3.81
C ILE A 38 -1.91 -15.26 4.90
N PRO A 39 -0.63 -14.85 4.86
CA PRO A 39 0.33 -15.11 5.92
C PRO A 39 -0.13 -14.61 7.28
N GLU A 40 0.14 -15.38 8.34
CA GLU A 40 -0.27 -15.06 9.71
C GLU A 40 0.23 -13.68 10.18
N GLU A 41 1.41 -13.27 9.74
CA GLU A 41 1.98 -11.96 10.08
C GLU A 41 1.12 -10.81 9.51
N ILE A 42 0.58 -10.95 8.30
CA ILE A 42 -0.33 -9.96 7.71
C ILE A 42 -1.64 -9.93 8.49
N ILE A 43 -2.19 -11.09 8.85
CA ILE A 43 -3.44 -11.18 9.63
C ILE A 43 -3.24 -10.53 11.01
N ALA A 44 -2.12 -10.81 11.68
CA ALA A 44 -1.83 -10.28 13.02
C ALA A 44 -1.61 -8.75 13.03
N LYS A 45 -1.24 -8.17 11.90
CA LYS A 45 -1.00 -6.72 11.73
C LYS A 45 -2.06 -6.05 10.87
N ASP A 46 -3.24 -6.66 10.77
CA ASP A 46 -4.38 -6.09 10.06
C ASP A 46 -5.21 -5.20 10.99
N TYR A 47 -5.37 -3.97 10.57
CA TYR A 47 -6.11 -2.93 11.29
C TYR A 47 -7.33 -2.44 10.48
N GLY A 48 -7.81 -3.27 9.55
CA GLY A 48 -8.97 -2.98 8.73
C GLY A 48 -10.26 -2.90 9.55
N CYS A 49 -11.19 -2.07 9.09
CA CYS A 49 -12.47 -1.84 9.76
C CYS A 49 -13.66 -2.51 9.07
N GLY A 50 -13.41 -3.35 8.06
CA GLY A 50 -14.45 -4.04 7.29
C GLY A 50 -13.84 -4.97 6.25
N ASP A 51 -14.71 -5.70 5.54
CA ASP A 51 -14.33 -6.53 4.40
C ASP A 51 -14.77 -5.89 3.08
N PRO A 52 -13.91 -5.08 2.42
CA PRO A 52 -14.23 -4.48 1.13
C PRO A 52 -14.18 -5.48 -0.01
N SER A 53 -13.55 -6.65 0.17
CA SER A 53 -13.36 -7.65 -0.88
C SER A 53 -14.69 -8.25 -1.38
N GLN A 54 -15.73 -8.23 -0.57
CA GLN A 54 -17.08 -8.65 -0.95
C GLN A 54 -17.68 -7.88 -2.14
N HIS A 55 -17.11 -6.72 -2.48
CA HIS A 55 -17.55 -5.89 -3.60
C HIS A 55 -16.75 -6.15 -4.88
N ALA A 56 -15.61 -6.83 -4.79
CA ALA A 56 -14.78 -7.16 -5.95
C ALA A 56 -15.41 -8.28 -6.79
N ARG A 57 -15.22 -8.22 -8.11
CA ARG A 57 -15.72 -9.20 -9.08
C ARG A 57 -14.63 -9.59 -10.06
N GLU A 58 -14.77 -10.75 -10.65
CA GLU A 58 -13.86 -11.25 -11.68
C GLU A 58 -13.65 -10.25 -12.82
N GLY A 59 -12.39 -10.07 -13.22
CA GLY A 59 -11.97 -9.18 -14.30
C GLY A 59 -11.91 -7.68 -13.95
N GLU A 60 -12.27 -7.28 -12.73
CA GLU A 60 -12.25 -5.87 -12.35
C GLU A 60 -10.84 -5.35 -12.05
N VAL A 61 -10.68 -4.02 -12.18
CA VAL A 61 -9.55 -3.27 -11.65
C VAL A 61 -9.95 -2.69 -10.29
N VAL A 62 -9.27 -3.12 -9.25
CA VAL A 62 -9.51 -2.68 -7.86
C VAL A 62 -8.39 -1.77 -7.41
N VAL A 63 -8.73 -0.64 -6.78
CA VAL A 63 -7.76 0.25 -6.12
C VAL A 63 -8.04 0.25 -4.62
N ASP A 64 -7.04 -0.14 -3.83
CA ASP A 64 -7.08 -0.14 -2.37
C ASP A 64 -6.26 1.04 -1.83
N LEU A 65 -6.93 1.99 -1.18
CA LEU A 65 -6.33 3.21 -0.64
C LEU A 65 -6.13 3.07 0.88
N GLY A 66 -4.88 2.97 1.28
CA GLY A 66 -4.49 2.64 2.64
C GLY A 66 -4.43 1.13 2.84
N LEU A 67 -3.73 0.44 1.92
CA LEU A 67 -3.67 -1.03 1.86
C LEU A 67 -3.15 -1.70 3.14
N GLY A 68 -2.42 -0.95 4.01
CA GLY A 68 -1.77 -1.50 5.20
C GLY A 68 -0.82 -2.64 4.85
N GLY A 69 -0.95 -3.79 5.52
CA GLY A 69 -0.16 -5.01 5.22
C GLY A 69 -0.57 -5.75 3.95
N GLY A 70 -1.58 -5.27 3.19
CA GLY A 70 -1.97 -5.82 1.90
C GLY A 70 -3.00 -6.95 1.94
N LYS A 71 -3.60 -7.24 3.09
CA LYS A 71 -4.60 -8.32 3.20
C LYS A 71 -5.74 -8.17 2.18
N SER A 72 -6.38 -6.99 2.14
CA SER A 72 -7.49 -6.72 1.22
C SER A 72 -7.08 -6.85 -0.24
N CYS A 73 -5.88 -6.37 -0.61
CA CYS A 73 -5.33 -6.51 -1.95
C CYS A 73 -5.15 -7.98 -2.35
N CYS A 74 -4.64 -8.81 -1.44
CA CYS A 74 -4.42 -10.24 -1.71
C CYS A 74 -5.74 -10.98 -1.92
N ILE A 75 -6.75 -10.70 -1.09
CA ILE A 75 -8.08 -11.27 -1.23
C ILE A 75 -8.74 -10.79 -2.55
N ALA A 76 -8.66 -9.48 -2.82
CA ALA A 76 -9.17 -8.91 -4.07
C ALA A 76 -8.50 -9.54 -5.30
N SER A 77 -7.17 -9.75 -5.26
CA SER A 77 -6.42 -10.42 -6.34
C SER A 77 -6.98 -11.81 -6.65
N LYS A 78 -7.26 -12.60 -5.61
CA LYS A 78 -7.88 -13.93 -5.77
C LYS A 78 -9.26 -13.84 -6.40
N ILE A 79 -10.06 -12.83 -6.05
CA ILE A 79 -11.43 -12.67 -6.54
C ILE A 79 -11.45 -12.15 -7.98
N VAL A 80 -10.65 -11.13 -8.30
CA VAL A 80 -10.66 -10.55 -9.65
C VAL A 80 -10.02 -11.46 -10.70
N GLY A 81 -9.17 -12.40 -10.26
CA GLY A 81 -8.55 -13.40 -11.12
C GLY A 81 -7.50 -12.84 -12.08
N VAL A 82 -7.02 -13.70 -12.98
CA VAL A 82 -5.89 -13.40 -13.89
C VAL A 82 -6.16 -12.25 -14.86
N GLU A 83 -7.40 -12.00 -15.23
CA GLU A 83 -7.80 -10.90 -16.14
C GLU A 83 -8.04 -9.58 -15.40
N GLY A 84 -8.13 -9.61 -14.06
CA GLY A 84 -8.29 -8.45 -13.22
C GLY A 84 -6.94 -7.85 -12.79
N ARG A 85 -6.99 -6.71 -12.10
CA ARG A 85 -5.81 -6.03 -11.54
C ARG A 85 -6.12 -5.42 -10.20
N VAL A 86 -5.17 -5.46 -9.28
CA VAL A 86 -5.27 -4.81 -7.98
C VAL A 86 -4.12 -3.82 -7.81
N ILE A 87 -4.44 -2.60 -7.41
CA ILE A 87 -3.48 -1.54 -7.14
C ILE A 87 -3.65 -1.12 -5.69
N GLY A 88 -2.67 -1.46 -4.87
CA GLY A 88 -2.64 -1.06 -3.47
C GLY A 88 -1.76 0.17 -3.26
N VAL A 89 -2.29 1.19 -2.59
CA VAL A 89 -1.56 2.43 -2.29
C VAL A 89 -1.52 2.66 -0.78
N ASP A 90 -0.32 2.92 -0.26
CA ASP A 90 -0.14 3.35 1.13
C ASP A 90 0.95 4.44 1.22
N MET A 91 0.88 5.27 2.24
CA MET A 91 1.90 6.28 2.53
C MET A 91 2.96 5.79 3.51
N ASN A 92 2.79 4.58 4.04
CA ASN A 92 3.62 4.01 5.10
C ASN A 92 4.57 2.97 4.53
N ASP A 93 5.87 3.26 4.57
CA ASP A 93 6.93 2.41 3.99
C ASP A 93 7.01 1.04 4.67
N GLU A 94 6.78 0.99 6.00
CA GLU A 94 6.85 -0.26 6.76
C GLU A 94 5.68 -1.19 6.41
N MET A 95 4.48 -0.63 6.19
CA MET A 95 3.32 -1.40 5.74
C MET A 95 3.52 -1.90 4.31
N LEU A 96 4.00 -1.05 3.40
CA LEU A 96 4.35 -1.46 2.04
C LEU A 96 5.44 -2.54 2.01
N ALA A 97 6.46 -2.40 2.87
CA ALA A 97 7.50 -3.41 2.99
C ALA A 97 6.94 -4.76 3.46
N LEU A 98 5.97 -4.76 4.38
CA LEU A 98 5.28 -5.97 4.83
C LEU A 98 4.49 -6.61 3.69
N ALA A 99 3.71 -5.82 2.94
CA ALA A 99 2.94 -6.32 1.80
C ALA A 99 3.85 -6.90 0.72
N ARG A 100 4.90 -6.18 0.33
CA ARG A 100 5.89 -6.59 -0.68
C ARG A 100 6.67 -7.83 -0.27
N LYS A 101 6.95 -8.00 1.03
CA LYS A 101 7.65 -9.18 1.58
C LYS A 101 6.91 -10.48 1.26
N TYR A 102 5.60 -10.47 1.39
CA TYR A 102 4.77 -11.66 1.23
C TYR A 102 4.15 -11.80 -0.16
N GLN A 103 4.26 -10.82 -1.02
CA GLN A 103 3.73 -10.88 -2.39
C GLN A 103 4.17 -12.13 -3.16
N PRO A 104 5.45 -12.56 -3.16
CA PRO A 104 5.86 -13.76 -3.88
C PRO A 104 5.20 -15.05 -3.36
N GLU A 105 5.00 -15.16 -2.05
CA GLU A 105 4.33 -16.30 -1.42
C GLU A 105 2.86 -16.37 -1.83
N ILE A 106 2.18 -15.22 -1.79
CA ILE A 106 0.77 -15.09 -2.17
C ILE A 106 0.58 -15.37 -3.67
N ILE A 107 1.45 -14.85 -4.54
CA ILE A 107 1.45 -15.15 -5.97
C ILE A 107 1.57 -16.65 -6.22
N ALA A 108 2.46 -17.33 -5.51
CA ALA A 108 2.64 -18.79 -5.65
C ALA A 108 1.36 -19.55 -5.24
N GLU A 109 0.65 -19.08 -4.22
CA GLU A 109 -0.57 -19.71 -3.72
C GLU A 109 -1.77 -19.45 -4.64
N ILE A 110 -1.94 -18.23 -5.16
CA ILE A 110 -3.07 -17.89 -6.03
C ILE A 110 -2.84 -18.21 -7.51
N GLY A 111 -1.57 -18.38 -7.93
CA GLY A 111 -1.18 -18.81 -9.27
C GLY A 111 -1.06 -17.71 -10.33
N HIS A 112 -1.16 -16.43 -9.96
CA HIS A 112 -0.97 -15.29 -10.86
C HIS A 112 -0.48 -14.04 -10.11
N ASP A 113 0.17 -13.12 -10.84
CA ASP A 113 0.65 -11.82 -10.35
C ASP A 113 -0.12 -10.70 -11.03
N ASN A 114 -1.08 -10.13 -10.32
CA ASN A 114 -1.92 -9.03 -10.78
C ASN A 114 -2.03 -7.91 -9.73
N VAL A 115 -1.12 -7.91 -8.73
CA VAL A 115 -1.10 -6.92 -7.65
C VAL A 115 0.11 -6.02 -7.78
N GLU A 116 -0.12 -4.72 -7.74
CA GLU A 116 0.91 -3.67 -7.69
C GLU A 116 0.80 -2.88 -6.39
N PHE A 117 1.93 -2.69 -5.71
CA PHE A 117 2.00 -1.88 -4.49
C PHE A 117 2.80 -0.61 -4.74
N SER A 118 2.17 0.55 -4.53
CA SER A 118 2.75 1.87 -4.76
C SER A 118 2.73 2.72 -3.50
N GLU A 119 3.81 3.48 -3.28
CA GLU A 119 3.82 4.51 -2.26
C GLU A 119 3.03 5.73 -2.77
N GLY A 120 2.04 6.15 -2.00
CA GLY A 120 1.22 7.29 -2.37
C GLY A 120 0.44 7.86 -1.20
N ARG A 121 -0.01 9.11 -1.35
CA ARG A 121 -0.88 9.77 -0.39
C ARG A 121 -2.29 9.82 -0.96
N ILE A 122 -3.28 9.40 -0.19
CA ILE A 122 -4.70 9.46 -0.59
C ILE A 122 -5.11 10.86 -1.05
N LEU A 123 -4.49 11.91 -0.47
CA LEU A 123 -4.75 13.31 -0.84
C LEU A 123 -4.05 13.76 -2.14
N ASP A 124 -3.06 13.01 -2.63
CA ASP A 124 -2.32 13.34 -3.85
C ASP A 124 -1.81 12.06 -4.55
N LEU A 125 -2.72 11.37 -5.21
CA LEU A 125 -2.43 10.14 -5.97
C LEU A 125 -1.71 10.42 -7.31
N ARG A 126 -1.57 11.68 -7.71
CA ARG A 126 -0.85 12.05 -8.94
C ARG A 126 0.65 11.96 -8.81
N LEU A 127 1.20 11.92 -7.59
CA LEU A 127 2.63 11.84 -7.34
C LEU A 127 3.02 10.40 -7.02
N ASP A 128 3.73 9.77 -7.95
CA ASP A 128 4.46 8.52 -7.71
C ASP A 128 5.62 8.79 -6.75
N ARG A 129 5.48 8.39 -5.51
CA ARG A 129 6.47 8.62 -4.47
C ARG A 129 7.66 7.70 -4.58
N ASP A 130 7.47 6.45 -4.96
CA ASP A 130 8.58 5.51 -5.21
C ASP A 130 9.54 6.09 -6.27
N ARG A 131 8.98 6.71 -7.31
CA ARG A 131 9.74 7.38 -8.36
C ARG A 131 10.45 8.65 -7.87
N LEU A 132 9.77 9.44 -7.02
CA LEU A 132 10.38 10.62 -6.41
C LEU A 132 11.54 10.23 -5.49
N ASP A 133 11.37 9.22 -4.67
CA ASP A 133 12.40 8.74 -3.76
C ASP A 133 13.61 8.16 -4.51
N ALA A 134 13.36 7.44 -5.61
CA ALA A 134 14.43 7.01 -6.51
C ALA A 134 15.22 8.19 -7.08
N TRP A 135 14.51 9.22 -7.54
CA TRP A 135 15.15 10.44 -8.06
C TRP A 135 15.95 11.18 -6.99
N LEU A 136 15.43 11.30 -5.75
CA LEU A 136 16.09 11.97 -4.63
C LEU A 136 17.37 11.26 -4.18
N ARG A 137 17.44 9.93 -4.29
CA ARG A 137 18.68 9.18 -4.00
C ARG A 137 19.84 9.62 -4.90
N ASP A 138 19.55 9.93 -6.16
CA ASP A 138 20.54 10.37 -7.15
C ASP A 138 20.74 11.89 -7.16
N ASN A 139 19.79 12.64 -6.59
CA ASN A 139 19.77 14.10 -6.59
C ASN A 139 19.44 14.65 -5.19
N PRO A 140 20.32 14.47 -4.19
CA PRO A 140 20.07 14.96 -2.83
C PRO A 140 19.96 16.49 -2.82
N VAL A 141 18.89 17.00 -2.21
CA VAL A 141 18.59 18.44 -2.15
C VAL A 141 19.44 19.09 -1.04
N THR A 142 20.50 19.77 -1.44
CA THR A 142 21.45 20.43 -0.52
C THR A 142 21.49 21.96 -0.66
N ASP A 143 20.88 22.51 -1.72
CA ASP A 143 20.86 23.95 -2.00
C ASP A 143 19.57 24.34 -2.74
N GLU A 144 19.38 25.64 -2.97
CA GLU A 144 18.21 26.20 -3.62
C GLU A 144 18.07 25.76 -5.09
N LEU A 145 19.17 25.56 -5.80
CA LEU A 145 19.15 25.12 -7.19
C LEU A 145 18.61 23.67 -7.28
N LEU A 146 19.06 22.79 -6.40
CA LEU A 146 18.60 21.40 -6.33
C LEU A 146 17.15 21.32 -5.87
N LEU A 147 16.72 22.23 -4.98
CA LEU A 147 15.31 22.35 -4.60
C LEU A 147 14.41 22.66 -5.80
N ARG A 148 14.79 23.64 -6.64
CA ARG A 148 14.04 23.95 -7.87
C ARG A 148 13.98 22.78 -8.83
N ARG A 149 15.10 22.05 -9.00
CA ARG A 149 15.12 20.84 -9.83
C ARG A 149 14.21 19.75 -9.30
N MET A 150 14.10 19.60 -7.98
CA MET A 150 13.15 18.70 -7.36
C MET A 150 11.70 19.12 -7.66
N GLU A 151 11.37 20.40 -7.52
CA GLU A 151 10.04 20.93 -7.83
C GLU A 151 9.64 20.69 -9.30
N GLU A 152 10.60 20.89 -10.23
CA GLU A 152 10.41 20.58 -11.65
C GLU A 152 10.20 19.06 -11.89
N ALA A 153 10.96 18.21 -11.18
CA ALA A 153 10.80 16.75 -11.27
C ALA A 153 9.43 16.32 -10.75
N VAL A 154 8.97 16.85 -9.60
CA VAL A 154 7.63 16.59 -9.04
C VAL A 154 6.54 17.01 -10.03
N ALA A 155 6.65 18.21 -10.62
CA ALA A 155 5.67 18.68 -11.61
C ALA A 155 5.60 17.75 -12.83
N ARG A 156 6.76 17.29 -13.32
CA ARG A 156 6.85 16.35 -14.44
C ARG A 156 6.24 14.99 -14.08
N PHE A 157 6.59 14.44 -12.92
CA PHE A 157 6.07 13.13 -12.48
C PHE A 157 4.55 13.13 -12.36
N LYS A 158 3.95 14.23 -11.87
CA LYS A 158 2.50 14.40 -11.81
C LYS A 158 1.82 14.50 -13.19
N GLN A 159 2.54 14.97 -14.21
CA GLN A 159 1.99 15.08 -15.58
C GLN A 159 2.09 13.75 -16.35
N GLU A 160 3.05 12.91 -16.01
CA GLU A 160 3.31 11.64 -16.69
C GLU A 160 2.47 10.48 -16.11
N GLN A 161 1.73 10.70 -15.04
CA GLN A 161 0.77 9.71 -14.51
C GLN A 161 -0.47 9.67 -15.41
N PRO A 162 -0.97 8.47 -15.75
CA PRO A 162 -2.16 8.28 -16.57
C PRO A 162 -3.45 8.77 -15.90
#